data_b5b29b754b1c110759976c5f791a8bb7
#
_entry.id   b5b29b754b1c110759976c5f791a8bb7
#
_cell.length_a   1.000
_cell.length_b   1.000
_cell.length_c   1.000
_cell.angle_alpha   90.00
_cell.angle_beta   90.00
_cell.angle_gamma   90.00
#
_symmetry.space_group_name_H-M   'P 1'
#
loop_
_entity.id
_entity.type
_entity.pdbx_description
1 polymer ?
#
loop_
_entity_poly.entity_id
_entity_poly.type
_entity_poly.pdbx_seq_one_letter_code
_entity_poly.pdbx_strand_id
1 'polypeptide(L)'
;AFGKAVDPDKVYTKGIREITLEDVATAEKHGCVIKLLGYAERLADGNVAIFVSPCAVKKDSQLANIDDVYNGIMVGGDAVGDVVFYGRGAGKFPTASAVCGDVIDVARNCGKHNISWKDCGEDFVRGADDIGIKYLEGTDILMPEC
;
A
#
# COMPACT_ATOMS: atom_id res chain seq x y z
N ALA A 1 0.67 -6.43 9.05
CA ALA A 1 1.58 -5.57 9.80
C ALA A 1 1.05 -5.27 11.22
N PHE A 2 -0.23 -4.97 11.38
CA PHE A 2 -0.81 -4.52 12.66
C PHE A 2 -1.38 -5.64 13.54
N GLY A 3 -1.25 -6.91 13.16
CA GLY A 3 -1.71 -8.06 13.94
C GLY A 3 -3.23 -8.17 14.09
N LYS A 4 -3.96 -7.62 13.13
CA LYS A 4 -5.42 -7.54 13.13
C LYS A 4 -6.01 -8.27 11.92
N ALA A 5 -7.16 -8.92 12.09
CA ALA A 5 -7.95 -9.42 10.99
C ALA A 5 -8.76 -8.26 10.38
N VAL A 6 -8.63 -8.06 9.10
CA VAL A 6 -9.39 -7.05 8.36
C VAL A 6 -10.22 -7.77 7.30
N ASP A 7 -11.51 -7.46 7.25
CA ASP A 7 -12.40 -7.92 6.20
C ASP A 7 -12.06 -7.21 4.89
N PRO A 8 -11.63 -7.93 3.84
CA PRO A 8 -11.28 -7.31 2.56
C PRO A 8 -12.42 -6.55 1.90
N ASP A 9 -13.67 -6.96 2.15
CA ASP A 9 -14.86 -6.33 1.57
C ASP A 9 -15.13 -4.93 2.15
N LYS A 10 -14.50 -4.60 3.29
CA LYS A 10 -14.56 -3.28 3.92
C LYS A 10 -13.44 -2.33 3.46
N VAL A 11 -12.48 -2.83 2.68
CA VAL A 11 -11.36 -2.03 2.19
C VAL A 11 -11.77 -1.30 0.91
N TYR A 12 -11.76 0.03 0.94
CA TYR A 12 -11.98 0.81 -0.29
C TYR A 12 -10.94 0.45 -1.33
N THR A 13 -11.41 0.04 -2.51
CA THR A 13 -10.54 -0.40 -3.59
C THR A 13 -10.95 0.25 -4.91
N LYS A 14 -10.06 1.06 -5.49
CA LYS A 14 -10.18 1.67 -6.81
C LYS A 14 -9.01 1.26 -7.68
N GLY A 15 -9.31 0.75 -8.89
CA GLY A 15 -8.28 0.39 -9.88
C GLY A 15 -7.89 1.57 -10.76
N ILE A 16 -6.97 1.32 -11.71
CA ILE A 16 -6.41 2.33 -12.60
C ILE A 16 -7.18 2.50 -13.93
N ARG A 17 -8.29 1.76 -14.14
CA ARG A 17 -8.97 1.73 -15.44
C ARG A 17 -9.60 3.07 -15.85
N GLU A 18 -9.91 3.91 -14.87
CA GLU A 18 -10.55 5.21 -15.08
C GLU A 18 -9.54 6.36 -15.17
N ILE A 19 -8.25 6.08 -14.97
CA ILE A 19 -7.19 7.09 -15.08
C ILE A 19 -7.03 7.50 -16.55
N THR A 20 -7.15 8.80 -16.79
CA THR A 20 -7.06 9.43 -18.10
C THR A 20 -5.69 10.08 -18.32
N LEU A 21 -5.38 10.44 -19.56
CA LEU A 21 -4.19 11.24 -19.87
C LEU A 21 -4.27 12.65 -19.28
N GLU A 22 -5.46 13.18 -19.07
CA GLU A 22 -5.68 14.48 -18.42
C GLU A 22 -5.32 14.43 -16.94
N ASP A 23 -5.66 13.33 -16.25
CA ASP A 23 -5.25 13.10 -14.86
C ASP A 23 -3.73 13.04 -14.73
N VAL A 24 -3.06 12.32 -15.64
CA VAL A 24 -1.61 12.24 -15.67
C VAL A 24 -0.99 13.63 -15.87
N ALA A 25 -1.49 14.41 -16.85
CA ALA A 25 -1.00 15.76 -17.11
C ALA A 25 -1.26 16.70 -15.90
N THR A 26 -2.37 16.51 -15.21
CA THR A 26 -2.67 17.27 -13.99
C THR A 26 -1.71 16.91 -12.86
N ALA A 27 -1.45 15.63 -12.63
CA ALA A 27 -0.46 15.20 -11.64
C ALA A 27 0.93 15.76 -11.94
N GLU A 28 1.36 15.73 -13.21
CA GLU A 28 2.65 16.31 -13.64
C GLU A 28 2.78 17.80 -13.37
N LYS A 29 1.71 18.58 -13.61
CA LYS A 29 1.69 20.03 -13.30
C LYS A 29 1.88 20.32 -11.81
N HIS A 30 1.42 19.39 -10.94
CA HIS A 30 1.59 19.48 -9.49
C HIS A 30 2.88 18.81 -8.97
N GLY A 31 3.78 18.41 -9.87
CA GLY A 31 5.04 17.77 -9.50
C GLY A 31 4.89 16.35 -8.97
N CYS A 32 3.77 15.67 -9.34
CA CYS A 32 3.45 14.32 -8.91
C CYS A 32 3.50 13.32 -10.08
N VAL A 33 3.50 12.05 -9.74
CA VAL A 33 3.21 10.92 -10.62
C VAL A 33 2.05 10.11 -10.04
N ILE A 34 1.28 9.44 -10.89
CA ILE A 34 0.19 8.58 -10.42
C ILE A 34 0.73 7.17 -10.21
N LYS A 35 0.57 6.63 -9.00
CA LYS A 35 0.90 5.24 -8.63
C LYS A 35 -0.30 4.56 -8.01
N LEU A 36 -0.49 3.27 -8.26
CA LEU A 36 -1.47 2.47 -7.53
C LEU A 36 -0.85 2.08 -6.19
N LEU A 37 -1.40 2.58 -5.10
CA LEU A 37 -0.91 2.32 -3.75
C LEU A 37 -1.90 1.47 -2.96
N GLY A 38 -1.37 0.49 -2.22
CA GLY A 38 -2.03 -0.08 -1.06
C GLY A 38 -1.52 0.67 0.17
N TYR A 39 -2.41 1.39 0.84
CA TYR A 39 -2.10 2.21 2.01
C TYR A 39 -2.64 1.56 3.27
N ALA A 40 -1.86 1.55 4.34
CA ALA A 40 -2.31 1.13 5.65
C ALA A 40 -1.60 1.95 6.75
N GLU A 41 -2.38 2.56 7.64
CA GLU A 41 -1.88 3.38 8.74
C GLU A 41 -2.58 3.02 10.05
N ARG A 42 -1.82 2.97 11.15
CA ARG A 42 -2.39 2.85 12.50
C ARG A 42 -2.73 4.23 13.04
N LEU A 43 -3.98 4.43 13.37
CA LEU A 43 -4.48 5.68 13.91
C LEU A 43 -4.28 5.76 15.44
N ALA A 44 -4.33 7.00 15.96
CA ALA A 44 -4.16 7.27 17.38
C ALA A 44 -5.24 6.62 18.26
N ASP A 45 -6.44 6.40 17.73
CA ASP A 45 -7.55 5.72 18.40
C ASP A 45 -7.43 4.19 18.40
N GLY A 46 -6.37 3.66 17.76
CA GLY A 46 -6.11 2.22 17.63
C GLY A 46 -6.77 1.57 16.43
N ASN A 47 -7.57 2.30 15.66
CA ASN A 47 -8.12 1.86 14.38
C ASN A 47 -7.04 1.84 13.29
N VAL A 48 -7.39 1.37 12.11
CA VAL A 48 -6.49 1.33 10.95
C VAL A 48 -7.17 1.97 9.76
N ALA A 49 -6.49 2.92 9.11
CA ALA A 49 -6.87 3.39 7.80
C ALA A 49 -6.30 2.45 6.75
N ILE A 50 -7.15 1.94 5.85
CA ILE A 50 -6.73 1.02 4.78
C ILE A 50 -7.51 1.35 3.52
N PHE A 51 -6.78 1.45 2.41
CA PHE A 51 -7.37 1.55 1.08
C PHE A 51 -6.39 1.09 -0.01
N VAL A 52 -6.92 0.79 -1.20
CA VAL A 52 -6.15 0.58 -2.43
C VAL A 52 -6.69 1.54 -3.48
N SER A 53 -5.86 2.46 -3.96
CA SER A 53 -6.31 3.48 -4.91
C SER A 53 -5.15 4.02 -5.75
N PRO A 54 -5.44 4.55 -6.96
CA PRO A 54 -4.52 5.45 -7.63
C PRO A 54 -4.25 6.68 -6.75
N CYS A 55 -2.98 6.98 -6.53
CA CYS A 55 -2.54 8.10 -5.71
C CYS A 55 -1.56 8.99 -6.47
N ALA A 56 -1.67 10.29 -6.28
CA ALA A 56 -0.70 11.27 -6.75
C ALA A 56 0.46 11.33 -5.75
N VAL A 57 1.61 10.81 -6.14
CA VAL A 57 2.82 10.72 -5.33
C VAL A 57 3.81 11.79 -5.80
N LYS A 58 4.37 12.56 -4.90
CA LYS A 58 5.36 13.59 -5.22
C LYS A 58 6.59 12.97 -5.90
N LYS A 59 7.15 13.65 -6.91
CA LYS A 59 8.30 13.15 -7.68
C LYS A 59 9.58 12.97 -6.85
N ASP A 60 9.68 13.64 -5.72
CA ASP A 60 10.79 13.51 -4.77
C ASP A 60 10.60 12.33 -3.80
N SER A 61 9.42 11.74 -3.73
CA SER A 61 9.18 10.50 -2.96
C SER A 61 9.91 9.31 -3.57
N GLN A 62 10.40 8.43 -2.71
CA GLN A 62 11.05 7.19 -3.12
C GLN A 62 10.11 6.26 -3.90
N LEU A 63 8.80 6.27 -3.59
CA LEU A 63 7.81 5.47 -4.29
C LEU A 63 7.55 5.94 -5.72
N ALA A 64 7.77 7.22 -6.02
CA ALA A 64 7.56 7.79 -7.36
C ALA A 64 8.44 7.16 -8.44
N ASN A 65 9.62 6.69 -8.06
CA ASN A 65 10.64 6.18 -8.96
C ASN A 65 10.65 4.65 -9.10
N ILE A 66 9.59 4.00 -8.63
CA ILE A 66 9.44 2.54 -8.72
C ILE A 66 8.59 2.21 -9.95
N ASP A 67 9.22 1.65 -10.98
CA ASP A 67 8.62 1.40 -12.28
C ASP A 67 8.79 -0.05 -12.74
N ASP A 68 8.13 -0.40 -13.83
CA ASP A 68 8.20 -1.68 -14.56
C ASP A 68 7.86 -2.90 -13.68
N VAL A 69 8.81 -3.82 -13.57
CA VAL A 69 8.67 -5.09 -12.82
C VAL A 69 9.02 -4.96 -11.34
N TYR A 70 9.40 -3.76 -10.91
CA TYR A 70 9.80 -3.52 -9.53
C TYR A 70 8.60 -3.13 -8.67
N ASN A 71 8.64 -3.58 -7.43
CA ASN A 71 7.71 -3.21 -6.38
C ASN A 71 8.46 -2.53 -5.25
N GLY A 72 7.78 -1.62 -4.57
CA GLY A 72 8.28 -0.99 -3.35
C GLY A 72 7.25 -1.08 -2.23
N ILE A 73 7.75 -1.31 -1.04
CA ILE A 73 6.97 -1.23 0.20
C ILE A 73 7.65 -0.20 1.08
N MET A 74 6.99 0.91 1.33
CA MET A 74 7.46 1.91 2.28
C MET A 74 6.82 1.65 3.64
N VAL A 75 7.64 1.66 4.67
CA VAL A 75 7.20 1.49 6.06
C VAL A 75 7.69 2.69 6.87
N GLY A 76 6.75 3.51 7.31
CA GLY A 76 7.03 4.59 8.27
C GLY A 76 7.07 4.06 9.70
N GLY A 77 8.14 4.34 10.40
CA GLY A 77 8.32 3.98 11.80
C GLY A 77 8.69 5.19 12.65
N ASP A 78 8.21 5.21 13.89
CA ASP A 78 8.43 6.29 14.85
C ASP A 78 9.90 6.48 15.25
N ALA A 79 10.68 5.40 15.25
CA ALA A 79 12.08 5.43 15.65
C ALA A 79 13.08 5.48 14.49
N VAL A 80 12.75 4.83 13.36
CA VAL A 80 13.68 4.69 12.23
C VAL A 80 13.33 5.59 11.04
N GLY A 81 12.15 6.25 11.08
CA GLY A 81 11.62 7.00 9.95
C GLY A 81 11.17 6.06 8.83
N ASP A 82 11.28 6.53 7.59
CA ASP A 82 10.83 5.79 6.42
C ASP A 82 11.88 4.80 5.94
N VAL A 83 11.46 3.56 5.77
CA VAL A 83 12.27 2.47 5.22
C VAL A 83 11.56 1.96 3.97
N VAL A 84 12.30 1.80 2.86
CA VAL A 84 11.77 1.26 1.62
C VAL A 84 12.40 -0.09 1.31
N PHE A 85 11.55 -1.09 1.15
CA PHE A 85 11.92 -2.38 0.59
C PHE A 85 11.66 -2.35 -0.92
N TYR A 86 12.69 -2.60 -1.70
CA TYR A 86 12.63 -2.50 -3.15
C TYR A 86 13.14 -3.79 -3.79
N GLY A 87 12.39 -4.31 -4.76
CA GLY A 87 12.79 -5.54 -5.43
C GLY A 87 11.87 -5.91 -6.60
N ARG A 88 12.27 -6.93 -7.34
CA ARG A 88 11.45 -7.49 -8.41
C ARG A 88 10.29 -8.28 -7.81
N GLY A 89 9.06 -7.79 -7.96
CA GLY A 89 7.85 -8.50 -7.55
C GLY A 89 7.30 -9.40 -8.66
N ALA A 90 7.36 -8.91 -9.90
CA ALA A 90 6.88 -9.64 -11.07
C ALA A 90 8.00 -10.38 -11.82
N GLY A 91 7.61 -11.45 -12.51
CA GLY A 91 8.48 -12.22 -13.37
C GLY A 91 8.65 -13.68 -12.93
N LYS A 92 8.97 -14.55 -13.89
CA LYS A 92 9.05 -16.02 -13.70
C LYS A 92 10.00 -16.41 -12.56
N PHE A 93 11.21 -15.88 -12.54
CA PHE A 93 12.21 -16.26 -11.55
C PHE A 93 11.99 -15.64 -10.16
N PRO A 94 11.68 -14.36 -10.01
CA PRO A 94 11.34 -13.78 -8.71
C PRO A 94 10.17 -14.49 -8.04
N THR A 95 9.10 -14.76 -8.78
CA THR A 95 7.93 -15.48 -8.25
C THR A 95 8.29 -16.92 -7.84
N ALA A 96 9.02 -17.65 -8.68
CA ALA A 96 9.45 -19.00 -8.35
C ALA A 96 10.36 -19.03 -7.11
N SER A 97 11.26 -18.05 -6.96
CA SER A 97 12.14 -17.93 -5.79
C SER A 97 11.34 -17.70 -4.51
N ALA A 98 10.33 -16.83 -4.54
CA ALA A 98 9.46 -16.57 -3.40
C ALA A 98 8.69 -17.82 -2.97
N VAL A 99 8.04 -18.50 -3.93
CA VAL A 99 7.30 -19.75 -3.66
C VAL A 99 8.20 -20.83 -3.08
N CYS A 100 9.39 -21.04 -3.65
CA CYS A 100 10.35 -22.01 -3.11
C CYS A 100 10.82 -21.64 -1.70
N GLY A 101 11.03 -20.34 -1.44
CA GLY A 101 11.38 -19.84 -0.11
C GLY A 101 10.30 -20.19 0.91
N ASP A 102 9.04 -19.90 0.60
CA ASP A 102 7.89 -20.18 1.46
C ASP A 102 7.72 -21.69 1.72
N VAL A 103 7.87 -22.53 0.70
CA VAL A 103 7.84 -24.00 0.85
C VAL A 103 8.92 -24.50 1.80
N ILE A 104 10.15 -23.99 1.65
CA ILE A 104 11.26 -24.35 2.53
C ILE A 104 10.99 -23.88 3.96
N ASP A 105 10.48 -22.68 4.14
CA ASP A 105 10.17 -22.14 5.46
C ASP A 105 9.09 -22.97 6.17
N VAL A 106 7.99 -23.28 5.48
CA VAL A 106 6.95 -24.16 6.00
C VAL A 106 7.48 -25.53 6.36
N ALA A 107 8.33 -26.14 5.51
CA ALA A 107 8.92 -27.45 5.76
C ALA A 107 9.83 -27.47 7.00
N ARG A 108 10.60 -26.40 7.22
CA ARG A 108 11.49 -26.27 8.39
C ARG A 108 10.75 -25.95 9.69
N ASN A 109 9.64 -25.23 9.59
CA ASN A 109 8.89 -24.72 10.73
C ASN A 109 7.53 -25.40 10.92
N CYS A 110 7.36 -26.61 10.39
CA CYS A 110 6.09 -27.35 10.42
C CYS A 110 5.52 -27.39 11.86
N GLY A 111 4.31 -26.82 12.04
CA GLY A 111 3.63 -26.77 13.33
C GLY A 111 4.08 -25.65 14.30
N LYS A 112 5.02 -24.80 13.93
CA LYS A 112 5.53 -23.73 14.79
C LYS A 112 5.00 -22.32 14.46
N HIS A 113 4.35 -22.14 13.32
CA HIS A 113 3.75 -20.85 12.92
C HIS A 113 2.27 -20.83 13.21
N ASN A 114 1.89 -20.33 14.38
CA ASN A 114 0.52 -19.93 14.66
C ASN A 114 0.41 -18.41 14.54
N ILE A 115 0.19 -17.92 13.33
CA ILE A 115 -0.20 -16.53 13.13
C ILE A 115 -1.67 -16.43 13.52
N SER A 116 -1.96 -15.81 14.66
CA SER A 116 -3.33 -15.50 15.05
C SER A 116 -3.56 -14.00 14.81
N TRP A 117 -4.61 -13.70 14.06
CA TRP A 117 -5.09 -12.34 13.86
C TRP A 117 -6.15 -12.02 14.91
N LYS A 118 -6.03 -10.89 15.59
CA LYS A 118 -7.06 -10.43 16.53
C LYS A 118 -8.23 -9.89 15.74
N ASP A 119 -9.44 -10.31 16.08
CA ASP A 119 -10.65 -9.70 15.56
C ASP A 119 -10.74 -8.23 16.02
N CYS A 120 -11.22 -7.37 15.14
CA CYS A 120 -11.18 -5.92 15.31
C CYS A 120 -12.55 -5.28 15.47
N GLY A 121 -13.64 -6.05 15.33
CA GLY A 121 -14.98 -5.48 15.27
C GLY A 121 -15.32 -4.81 13.93
N GLU A 122 -16.56 -4.32 13.82
CA GLU A 122 -17.09 -3.85 12.53
C GLU A 122 -16.56 -2.47 12.08
N ASP A 123 -16.24 -1.59 13.04
CA ASP A 123 -15.85 -0.19 12.76
C ASP A 123 -14.34 0.05 12.81
N PHE A 124 -13.53 -0.98 12.64
CA PHE A 124 -12.09 -0.89 12.79
C PHE A 124 -11.37 -0.27 11.59
N VAL A 125 -11.93 -0.42 10.39
CA VAL A 125 -11.33 0.10 9.14
C VAL A 125 -11.86 1.49 8.84
N ARG A 126 -10.97 2.43 8.58
CA ARG A 126 -11.25 3.78 8.12
C ARG A 126 -10.82 3.94 6.66
N GLY A 127 -11.58 4.73 5.90
CA GLY A 127 -11.23 5.11 4.54
C GLY A 127 -10.32 6.34 4.48
N ALA A 128 -9.94 6.73 3.27
CA ALA A 128 -9.11 7.91 3.03
C ALA A 128 -9.78 9.21 3.51
N ASP A 129 -11.08 9.33 3.33
CA ASP A 129 -11.86 10.51 3.74
C ASP A 129 -11.91 10.65 5.28
N ASP A 130 -11.95 9.54 6.00
CA ASP A 130 -12.01 9.52 7.47
C ASP A 130 -10.72 10.04 8.12
N ILE A 131 -9.60 9.98 7.41
CA ILE A 131 -8.28 10.42 7.88
C ILE A 131 -7.82 11.72 7.21
N GLY A 132 -8.68 12.35 6.40
CA GLY A 132 -8.44 13.65 5.82
C GLY A 132 -7.38 13.68 4.71
N ILE A 133 -7.15 12.56 4.01
CA ILE A 133 -6.31 12.55 2.82
C ILE A 133 -6.94 13.43 1.76
N LYS A 134 -6.17 14.36 1.23
CA LYS A 134 -6.60 15.30 0.20
C LYS A 134 -6.67 14.64 -1.17
N TYR A 135 -7.48 15.23 -2.05
CA TYR A 135 -7.51 14.86 -3.46
C TYR A 135 -6.62 15.81 -4.28
N LEU A 136 -6.05 15.31 -5.36
CA LEU A 136 -5.39 16.13 -6.36
C LEU A 136 -6.43 17.08 -6.99
N GLU A 137 -6.11 18.37 -7.06
CA GLU A 137 -7.03 19.43 -7.50
C GLU A 137 -7.69 19.12 -8.84
N GLY A 138 -9.02 19.14 -8.87
CA GLY A 138 -9.82 18.85 -10.06
C GLY A 138 -9.95 17.37 -10.42
N THR A 139 -9.51 16.46 -9.57
CA THR A 139 -9.59 15.00 -9.77
C THR A 139 -10.14 14.29 -8.54
N ASP A 140 -10.40 12.98 -8.69
CA ASP A 140 -10.74 12.06 -7.60
C ASP A 140 -9.54 11.16 -7.19
N ILE A 141 -8.33 11.64 -7.45
CA ILE A 141 -7.07 10.95 -7.13
C ILE A 141 -6.57 11.40 -5.76
N LEU A 142 -6.32 10.46 -4.88
CA LEU A 142 -5.84 10.70 -3.53
C LEU A 142 -4.38 11.21 -3.52
N MET A 143 -4.06 12.06 -2.55
CA MET A 143 -2.69 12.57 -2.31
C MET A 143 -2.26 12.25 -0.87
N PRO A 144 -1.89 11.01 -0.56
CA PRO A 144 -1.31 10.70 0.74
C PRO A 144 0.06 11.38 0.92
N GLU A 145 0.37 11.77 2.15
CA GLU A 145 1.71 12.22 2.51
C GLU A 145 2.63 11.00 2.64
N CYS A 146 3.48 10.76 1.65
CA CYS A 146 4.45 9.66 1.59
C CYS A 146 5.74 10.07 0.86
#